data_ea15a555b6b6456e9196e570a923646b
#
_entry.id   ea15a555b6b6456e9196e570a923646b
#
_cell.length_a   1.000
_cell.length_b   1.000
_cell.length_c   1.000
_cell.angle_alpha   90.00
_cell.angle_beta   90.00
_cell.angle_gamma   90.00
#
_symmetry.space_group_name_H-M   'P 1'
#
loop_
_entity.id
_entity.type
_entity.pdbx_description
1 polymer ?
#
loop_
_entity_poly.entity_id
_entity_poly.type
_entity_poly.pdbx_seq_one_letter_code
_entity_poly.pdbx_strand_id
1 'polypeptide(L)'
;KEIINPKICSDITINKVQEILKNVVIRGTGSRLYAEDFSMAGKTGTARTEYWEADWATNRRYISSFTGYFPAENPKYSCIVVIHKPDAKTGFYGADVSGPVFKDIAQRIYTSNHSINQIENITPQFKSVQDNYLAYNSISDKEFNSIPDVKGMAGMDAISLLENLGLKVSF
;
A
#
# COMPACT_ATOMS: atom_id res chain seq x y z
N LYS A 1 15.62 -19.68 -19.43
CA LYS A 1 15.64 -19.24 -18.01
C LYS A 1 16.07 -20.45 -17.19
N GLU A 2 17.25 -20.39 -16.61
CA GLU A 2 17.79 -21.46 -15.77
C GLU A 2 17.32 -21.27 -14.33
N ILE A 3 16.79 -22.30 -13.69
CA ILE A 3 16.38 -22.28 -12.29
C ILE A 3 17.52 -22.93 -11.51
N ILE A 4 18.31 -22.13 -10.80
CA ILE A 4 19.44 -22.59 -10.02
C ILE A 4 18.98 -23.29 -8.73
N ASN A 5 17.97 -22.73 -8.07
CA ASN A 5 17.37 -23.33 -6.89
C ASN A 5 15.84 -23.16 -6.93
N PRO A 6 15.07 -24.24 -7.07
CA PRO A 6 13.62 -24.17 -7.21
C PRO A 6 12.90 -23.79 -5.91
N LYS A 7 13.54 -23.95 -4.75
CA LYS A 7 12.93 -23.67 -3.46
C LYS A 7 13.97 -23.15 -2.45
N ILE A 8 13.95 -21.84 -2.22
CA ILE A 8 14.89 -21.18 -1.29
C ILE A 8 14.41 -21.20 0.17
N CYS A 9 13.10 -21.31 0.40
CA CYS A 9 12.52 -21.39 1.75
C CYS A 9 11.10 -21.99 1.69
N SER A 10 10.46 -22.15 2.84
CA SER A 10 9.09 -22.68 2.92
C SER A 10 8.07 -21.66 2.41
N ASP A 11 6.93 -22.14 1.90
CA ASP A 11 5.84 -21.30 1.43
C ASP A 11 5.28 -20.40 2.55
N ILE A 12 5.25 -20.93 3.78
CA ILE A 12 4.86 -20.15 4.96
C ILE A 12 5.80 -18.95 5.16
N THR A 13 7.10 -19.15 4.99
CA THR A 13 8.10 -18.08 5.11
C THR A 13 7.92 -17.06 3.99
N ILE A 14 7.71 -17.52 2.75
CA ILE A 14 7.46 -16.63 1.59
C ILE A 14 6.24 -15.75 1.85
N ASN A 15 5.12 -16.32 2.24
CA ASN A 15 3.88 -15.59 2.51
C ASN A 15 4.07 -14.53 3.62
N LYS A 16 4.76 -14.88 4.70
CA LYS A 16 5.06 -13.93 5.78
C LYS A 16 5.95 -12.77 5.30
N VAL A 17 6.99 -13.06 4.51
CA VAL A 17 7.88 -12.03 3.96
C VAL A 17 7.14 -11.12 3.00
N GLN A 18 6.29 -11.68 2.14
CA GLN A 18 5.46 -10.90 1.23
C GLN A 18 4.50 -9.97 1.98
N GLU A 19 3.86 -10.46 3.03
CA GLU A 19 3.02 -9.65 3.89
C GLU A 19 3.80 -8.51 4.57
N ILE A 20 4.99 -8.79 5.10
CA ILE A 20 5.87 -7.76 5.69
C ILE A 20 6.24 -6.71 4.65
N LEU A 21 6.68 -7.11 3.46
CA LEU A 21 7.07 -6.17 2.40
C LEU A 21 5.90 -5.33 1.88
N LYS A 22 4.70 -5.90 1.81
CA LYS A 22 3.47 -5.18 1.51
C LYS A 22 3.14 -4.14 2.59
N ASN A 23 3.27 -4.52 3.86
CA ASN A 23 3.04 -3.63 5.00
C ASN A 23 4.05 -2.47 5.09
N VAL A 24 5.26 -2.61 4.55
CA VAL A 24 6.21 -1.48 4.41
C VAL A 24 5.61 -0.34 3.59
N VAL A 25 4.87 -0.67 2.53
CA VAL A 25 4.22 0.32 1.65
C VAL A 25 2.87 0.77 2.21
N ILE A 26 2.09 -0.10 2.84
CA ILE A 26 0.78 0.28 3.37
C ILE A 26 0.89 1.20 4.59
N ARG A 27 1.76 0.86 5.55
CA ARG A 27 1.85 1.54 6.86
C ARG A 27 3.26 1.69 7.42
N GLY A 28 4.28 1.29 6.67
CA GLY A 28 5.67 1.34 7.10
C GLY A 28 6.44 2.53 6.53
N THR A 29 7.76 2.35 6.42
CA THR A 29 8.69 3.38 5.92
C THR A 29 8.43 3.82 4.48
N GLY A 30 7.70 3.04 3.70
CA GLY A 30 7.28 3.33 2.33
C GLY A 30 5.84 3.83 2.21
N SER A 31 5.17 4.23 3.28
CA SER A 31 3.73 4.59 3.25
C SER A 31 3.38 5.75 2.31
N ARG A 32 4.31 6.66 2.05
CA ARG A 32 4.14 7.73 1.03
C ARG A 32 4.00 7.20 -0.39
N LEU A 33 4.38 5.93 -0.63
CA LEU A 33 4.31 5.29 -1.93
C LEU A 33 2.98 4.56 -2.15
N TYR A 34 2.16 4.46 -1.12
CA TYR A 34 0.86 3.81 -1.21
C TYR A 34 -0.02 4.42 -2.31
N ALA A 35 -0.76 3.58 -3.00
CA ALA A 35 -1.78 3.95 -3.97
C ALA A 35 -2.92 2.93 -3.88
N GLU A 36 -4.15 3.39 -4.02
CA GLU A 36 -5.34 2.52 -3.93
C GLU A 36 -5.52 1.65 -5.17
N ASP A 37 -5.16 2.21 -6.31
CA ASP A 37 -5.33 1.61 -7.64
C ASP A 37 -4.13 0.77 -8.10
N PHE A 38 -3.05 0.76 -7.32
CA PHE A 38 -1.81 0.08 -7.69
C PHE A 38 -1.11 -0.55 -6.48
N SER A 39 -1.05 -1.88 -6.46
CA SER A 39 -0.41 -2.61 -5.38
C SER A 39 1.07 -2.87 -5.66
N MET A 40 1.90 -2.56 -4.70
CA MET A 40 3.33 -2.89 -4.71
C MET A 40 3.83 -3.26 -3.32
N ALA A 41 4.91 -4.01 -3.28
CA ALA A 41 5.59 -4.39 -2.06
C ALA A 41 7.09 -4.14 -2.21
N GLY A 42 7.77 -3.81 -1.12
CA GLY A 42 9.19 -3.54 -1.20
C GLY A 42 9.80 -3.04 0.10
N LYS A 43 11.07 -2.63 0.00
CA LYS A 43 11.85 -2.13 1.14
C LYS A 43 12.69 -0.94 0.74
N THR A 44 12.68 0.07 1.59
CA THR A 44 13.57 1.23 1.52
C THR A 44 14.96 0.87 2.04
N GLY A 45 15.98 1.43 1.44
CA GLY A 45 17.34 1.40 1.94
C GLY A 45 17.92 2.80 1.96
N THR A 46 18.69 3.09 2.99
CA THR A 46 19.46 4.34 3.11
C THR A 46 20.79 4.01 3.76
N ALA A 47 21.85 4.17 3.02
CA ALA A 47 23.20 3.91 3.50
C ALA A 47 24.04 5.18 3.42
N ARG A 48 24.81 5.43 4.45
CA ARG A 48 25.84 6.46 4.40
C ARG A 48 27.06 5.92 3.66
N THR A 49 27.68 6.75 2.85
CA THR A 49 28.81 6.36 1.99
C THR A 49 29.99 7.33 2.10
N GLU A 50 31.09 6.98 1.46
CA GLU A 50 32.31 7.79 1.38
C GLU A 50 32.91 8.15 2.73
N TYR A 51 33.01 7.15 3.62
CA TYR A 51 33.64 7.29 4.93
C TYR A 51 35.17 7.55 4.85
N TRP A 52 35.76 7.36 3.69
CA TRP A 52 37.20 7.59 3.41
C TRP A 52 37.51 9.04 3.04
N GLU A 53 36.52 9.86 2.77
CA GLU A 53 36.71 11.28 2.47
C GLU A 53 37.08 12.05 3.74
N ALA A 54 37.98 13.03 3.61
CA ALA A 54 38.45 13.83 4.76
C ALA A 54 37.32 14.59 5.47
N ASP A 55 36.27 14.98 4.73
CA ASP A 55 35.13 15.72 5.22
C ASP A 55 33.93 14.83 5.58
N TRP A 56 34.11 13.50 5.66
CA TRP A 56 33.01 12.54 5.88
C TRP A 56 32.15 12.85 7.12
N ALA A 57 32.71 13.45 8.13
CA ALA A 57 32.01 13.75 9.38
C ALA A 57 31.04 14.93 9.22
N THR A 58 31.43 15.94 8.44
CA THR A 58 30.71 17.21 8.25
C THR A 58 29.84 17.19 7.00
N ASN A 59 30.34 16.57 5.92
CA ASN A 59 29.63 16.46 4.63
C ASN A 59 29.14 15.03 4.40
N ARG A 60 27.96 14.72 4.92
CA ARG A 60 27.39 13.38 4.87
C ARG A 60 26.83 13.07 3.50
N ARG A 61 27.30 11.99 2.90
CA ARG A 61 26.87 11.49 1.59
C ARG A 61 26.10 10.19 1.77
N TYR A 62 25.01 10.03 1.02
CA TYR A 62 24.11 8.89 1.15
C TYR A 62 23.92 8.17 -0.19
N ILE A 63 23.57 6.90 -0.11
CA ILE A 63 22.99 6.11 -1.18
C ILE A 63 21.58 5.76 -0.74
N SER A 64 20.61 6.16 -1.53
CA SER A 64 19.20 5.84 -1.32
C SER A 64 18.77 4.72 -2.24
N SER A 65 18.00 3.78 -1.75
CA SER A 65 17.47 2.71 -2.58
C SER A 65 16.02 2.37 -2.21
N PHE A 66 15.31 1.84 -3.20
CA PHE A 66 14.06 1.14 -3.02
C PHE A 66 14.08 -0.10 -3.89
N THR A 67 13.84 -1.26 -3.28
CA THR A 67 13.75 -2.55 -3.96
C THR A 67 12.37 -3.11 -3.72
N GLY A 68 11.71 -3.57 -4.79
CA GLY A 68 10.37 -4.08 -4.64
C GLY A 68 9.89 -4.87 -5.86
N TYR A 69 8.63 -5.25 -5.82
CA TYR A 69 7.95 -5.97 -6.87
C TYR A 69 6.49 -5.51 -6.98
N PHE A 70 5.91 -5.76 -8.12
CA PHE A 70 4.52 -5.40 -8.42
C PHE A 70 3.91 -6.35 -9.49
N PRO A 71 2.56 -6.55 -9.47
CA PRO A 71 1.64 -6.27 -8.36
C PRO A 71 2.04 -7.03 -7.08
N ALA A 72 1.61 -6.56 -5.90
CA ALA A 72 2.04 -7.17 -4.63
C ALA A 72 1.41 -8.55 -4.41
N GLU A 73 0.19 -8.77 -4.88
CA GLU A 73 -0.58 -10.01 -4.72
C GLU A 73 -0.15 -11.11 -5.70
N ASN A 74 0.24 -10.73 -6.93
CA ASN A 74 0.69 -11.64 -7.96
C ASN A 74 1.91 -11.04 -8.68
N PRO A 75 3.10 -11.16 -8.11
CA PRO A 75 4.30 -10.51 -8.61
C PRO A 75 4.65 -10.89 -10.04
N LYS A 76 4.72 -9.91 -10.93
CA LYS A 76 5.13 -10.07 -12.33
C LYS A 76 6.50 -9.46 -12.60
N TYR A 77 6.80 -8.37 -11.91
CA TYR A 77 8.03 -7.61 -12.08
C TYR A 77 8.69 -7.32 -10.74
N SER A 78 10.01 -7.32 -10.75
CA SER A 78 10.83 -6.80 -9.66
C SER A 78 11.75 -5.72 -10.20
N CYS A 79 12.00 -4.70 -9.40
CA CYS A 79 12.83 -3.57 -9.75
C CYS A 79 13.61 -3.09 -8.53
N ILE A 80 14.79 -2.55 -8.77
CA ILE A 80 15.55 -1.81 -7.79
C ILE A 80 15.91 -0.43 -8.37
N VAL A 81 15.70 0.61 -7.57
CA VAL A 81 16.15 1.97 -7.86
C VAL A 81 17.21 2.35 -6.84
N VAL A 82 18.38 2.76 -7.31
CA VAL A 82 19.48 3.22 -6.46
C VAL A 82 19.87 4.62 -6.92
N ILE A 83 19.90 5.56 -6.00
CA ILE A 83 20.30 6.95 -6.25
C ILE A 83 21.50 7.27 -5.38
N HIS A 84 22.61 7.57 -6.03
CA HIS A 84 23.86 7.95 -5.39
C HIS A 84 23.88 9.45 -5.13
N LYS A 85 24.28 9.83 -3.91
CA LYS A 85 24.47 11.23 -3.51
C LYS A 85 23.23 12.11 -3.82
N PRO A 86 22.06 11.73 -3.33
CA PRO A 86 20.89 12.59 -3.46
C PRO A 86 21.16 13.93 -2.80
N ASP A 87 20.56 15.00 -3.35
CA ASP A 87 20.68 16.32 -2.73
C ASP A 87 20.02 16.31 -1.35
N ALA A 88 20.79 16.62 -0.31
CA ALA A 88 20.31 16.65 1.07
C ALA A 88 19.16 17.64 1.30
N LYS A 89 18.99 18.65 0.42
CA LYS A 89 17.88 19.61 0.48
C LYS A 89 16.54 18.99 0.09
N THR A 90 16.57 18.02 -0.81
CA THR A 90 15.37 17.30 -1.29
C THR A 90 15.09 16.04 -0.47
N GLY A 91 16.04 15.61 0.36
CA GLY A 91 15.97 14.42 1.17
C GLY A 91 16.97 13.35 0.73
N PHE A 92 17.19 12.37 1.59
CA PHE A 92 18.15 11.29 1.34
C PHE A 92 17.62 9.90 1.72
N TYR A 93 16.41 9.84 2.27
CA TYR A 93 15.80 8.55 2.60
C TYR A 93 15.28 7.84 1.35
N GLY A 94 15.40 6.51 1.33
CA GLY A 94 14.92 5.70 0.20
C GLY A 94 13.44 5.92 -0.13
N ALA A 95 12.60 6.20 0.87
CA ALA A 95 11.19 6.52 0.66
C ALA A 95 10.95 7.86 -0.04
N ASP A 96 11.85 8.83 0.17
CA ASP A 96 11.68 10.20 -0.35
C ASP A 96 12.29 10.38 -1.74
N VAL A 97 13.31 9.60 -2.07
CA VAL A 97 14.11 9.79 -3.29
C VAL A 97 13.93 8.62 -4.27
N SER A 98 14.30 7.40 -3.87
CA SER A 98 14.25 6.23 -4.77
C SER A 98 12.85 5.64 -4.90
N GLY A 99 12.04 5.73 -3.86
CA GLY A 99 10.67 5.21 -3.83
C GLY A 99 9.75 5.84 -4.88
N PRO A 100 9.67 7.17 -5.00
CA PRO A 100 8.86 7.82 -6.02
C PRO A 100 9.25 7.44 -7.44
N VAL A 101 10.55 7.30 -7.72
CA VAL A 101 11.06 6.84 -9.02
C VAL A 101 10.63 5.40 -9.28
N PHE A 102 10.76 4.52 -8.28
CA PHE A 102 10.26 3.15 -8.38
C PHE A 102 8.77 3.11 -8.69
N LYS A 103 7.97 3.88 -7.96
CA LYS A 103 6.52 3.97 -8.15
C LYS A 103 6.15 4.42 -9.56
N ASP A 104 6.80 5.47 -10.08
CA ASP A 104 6.56 5.98 -11.43
C ASP A 104 6.89 4.92 -12.51
N ILE A 105 8.03 4.25 -12.39
CA ILE A 105 8.41 3.15 -13.29
C ILE A 105 7.37 2.03 -13.23
N ALA A 106 7.01 1.61 -12.03
CA ALA A 106 6.08 0.52 -11.82
C ALA A 106 4.68 0.83 -12.37
N GLN A 107 4.17 2.04 -12.14
CA GLN A 107 2.89 2.49 -12.68
C GLN A 107 2.91 2.55 -14.22
N ARG A 108 3.99 3.05 -14.82
CA ARG A 108 4.14 3.09 -16.28
C ARG A 108 4.13 1.69 -16.90
N ILE A 109 4.85 0.74 -16.31
CA ILE A 109 4.85 -0.65 -16.76
C ILE A 109 3.45 -1.26 -16.60
N TYR A 110 2.81 -1.03 -15.46
CA TYR A 110 1.48 -1.55 -15.16
C TYR A 110 0.43 -1.03 -16.13
N THR A 111 0.41 0.27 -16.39
CA THR A 111 -0.54 0.90 -17.32
C THR A 111 -0.29 0.55 -18.79
N SER A 112 0.97 0.30 -19.16
CA SER A 112 1.32 -0.07 -20.53
C SER A 112 1.00 -1.51 -20.88
N ASN A 113 0.82 -2.40 -19.90
CA ASN A 113 0.55 -3.82 -20.11
C ASN A 113 -0.93 -4.14 -19.88
N HIS A 114 -1.74 -4.07 -20.92
CA HIS A 114 -3.18 -4.40 -20.87
C HIS A 114 -3.46 -5.83 -20.37
N SER A 115 -2.53 -6.79 -20.56
CA SER A 115 -2.66 -8.16 -20.06
C SER A 115 -2.51 -8.28 -18.54
N ILE A 116 -1.87 -7.30 -17.87
CA ILE A 116 -1.79 -7.23 -16.40
C ILE A 116 -3.08 -6.64 -15.83
N ASN A 117 -3.72 -5.78 -16.62
CA ASN A 117 -5.00 -5.13 -16.30
C ASN A 117 -6.21 -6.04 -16.63
N GLN A 118 -6.00 -7.24 -17.14
CA GLN A 118 -7.04 -8.24 -17.06
C GLN A 118 -7.21 -8.57 -15.58
N ILE A 119 -8.15 -7.88 -15.00
CA ILE A 119 -8.76 -8.18 -13.70
C ILE A 119 -9.35 -9.59 -13.85
N GLU A 120 -8.51 -10.61 -13.63
CA GLU A 120 -9.00 -11.96 -13.46
C GLU A 120 -9.86 -11.93 -12.20
N ASN A 121 -11.17 -11.77 -12.41
CA ASN A 121 -12.20 -11.90 -11.39
C ASN A 121 -11.90 -11.12 -10.08
N ILE A 122 -11.86 -9.79 -10.17
CA ILE A 122 -12.54 -9.07 -9.11
C ILE A 122 -14.01 -9.44 -9.31
N THR A 123 -14.44 -10.50 -8.67
CA THR A 123 -15.81 -10.57 -8.23
C THR A 123 -15.95 -9.33 -7.38
N PRO A 124 -16.68 -8.30 -7.86
CA PRO A 124 -16.70 -7.05 -7.12
C PRO A 124 -17.20 -7.42 -5.73
N GLN A 125 -16.55 -6.91 -4.70
CA GLN A 125 -17.14 -6.86 -3.36
C GLN A 125 -18.34 -5.89 -3.35
N PHE A 126 -18.85 -5.55 -4.54
CA PHE A 126 -20.14 -4.89 -4.74
C PHE A 126 -21.28 -5.62 -4.03
N LYS A 127 -21.15 -6.93 -3.82
CA LYS A 127 -22.15 -7.67 -3.09
C LYS A 127 -22.22 -7.23 -1.63
N SER A 128 -21.10 -6.99 -0.99
CA SER A 128 -21.08 -6.53 0.40
C SER A 128 -21.51 -5.05 0.54
N VAL A 129 -21.13 -4.19 -0.41
CA VAL A 129 -21.54 -2.78 -0.42
C VAL A 129 -23.03 -2.67 -0.75
N GLN A 130 -23.52 -3.44 -1.72
CA GLN A 130 -24.93 -3.45 -2.10
C GLN A 130 -25.80 -4.09 -1.03
N ASP A 131 -25.34 -5.15 -0.38
CA ASP A 131 -26.04 -5.77 0.75
C ASP A 131 -26.08 -4.82 1.96
N ASN A 132 -24.99 -4.09 2.24
CA ASN A 132 -24.94 -3.07 3.29
C ASN A 132 -25.84 -1.87 2.95
N TYR A 133 -25.87 -1.43 1.69
CA TYR A 133 -26.74 -0.35 1.23
C TYR A 133 -28.23 -0.73 1.29
N LEU A 134 -28.58 -1.97 0.89
CA LEU A 134 -29.94 -2.49 1.02
C LEU A 134 -30.35 -2.65 2.48
N ALA A 135 -29.43 -3.11 3.33
CA ALA A 135 -29.66 -3.20 4.78
C ALA A 135 -29.88 -1.81 5.39
N TYR A 136 -29.07 -0.82 5.02
CA TYR A 136 -29.24 0.57 5.46
C TYR A 136 -30.58 1.14 5.04
N ASN A 137 -30.97 1.03 3.76
CA ASN A 137 -32.24 1.54 3.25
C ASN A 137 -33.43 0.85 3.92
N SER A 138 -33.36 -0.46 4.15
CA SER A 138 -34.43 -1.21 4.83
C SER A 138 -34.66 -0.77 6.29
N ILE A 139 -33.63 -0.18 6.90
CA ILE A 139 -33.64 0.35 8.25
C ILE A 139 -34.05 1.83 8.24
N SER A 140 -33.47 2.65 7.33
CA SER A 140 -33.73 4.10 7.26
C SER A 140 -35.18 4.45 6.93
N ASP A 141 -35.87 3.57 6.19
CA ASP A 141 -37.28 3.77 5.82
C ASP A 141 -38.27 3.37 6.94
N LYS A 142 -37.82 2.89 8.08
CA LYS A 142 -38.62 2.51 9.22
C LYS A 142 -38.77 3.67 10.21
N GLU A 143 -39.96 3.92 10.67
CA GLU A 143 -40.19 4.77 11.85
C GLU A 143 -39.75 4.00 13.09
N PHE A 144 -38.81 4.55 13.85
CA PHE A 144 -38.30 3.94 15.07
C PHE A 144 -38.91 4.64 16.31
N ASN A 145 -39.52 3.87 17.17
CA ASN A 145 -39.91 4.29 18.51
C ASN A 145 -38.79 4.05 19.55
N SER A 146 -37.65 3.51 19.14
CA SER A 146 -36.49 3.21 19.97
C SER A 146 -35.22 3.32 19.13
N ILE A 147 -34.06 3.44 19.76
CA ILE A 147 -32.74 3.49 19.09
C ILE A 147 -32.52 2.19 18.30
N PRO A 148 -32.27 2.25 16.99
CA PRO A 148 -32.04 1.06 16.18
C PRO A 148 -30.74 0.37 16.57
N ASP A 149 -30.68 -0.95 16.42
CA ASP A 149 -29.44 -1.71 16.58
C ASP A 149 -28.55 -1.50 15.33
N VAL A 150 -27.46 -0.79 15.52
CA VAL A 150 -26.45 -0.48 14.47
C VAL A 150 -25.25 -1.42 14.49
N LYS A 151 -25.32 -2.49 15.29
CA LYS A 151 -24.22 -3.45 15.42
C LYS A 151 -23.92 -4.13 14.09
N GLY A 152 -22.65 -4.07 13.66
CA GLY A 152 -22.19 -4.65 12.39
C GLY A 152 -22.40 -3.78 11.16
N MET A 153 -22.96 -2.58 11.29
CA MET A 153 -23.01 -1.59 10.21
C MET A 153 -21.67 -0.91 10.00
N ALA A 154 -21.41 -0.41 8.79
CA ALA A 154 -20.27 0.47 8.56
C ALA A 154 -20.41 1.74 9.41
N GLY A 155 -19.30 2.23 9.99
CA GLY A 155 -19.36 3.31 10.98
C GLY A 155 -20.07 4.58 10.47
N MET A 156 -19.83 4.99 9.21
CA MET A 156 -20.48 6.16 8.62
C MET A 156 -21.99 5.95 8.39
N ASP A 157 -22.39 4.73 8.01
CA ASP A 157 -23.81 4.41 7.82
C ASP A 157 -24.57 4.40 9.16
N ALA A 158 -23.93 3.86 10.21
CA ALA A 158 -24.47 3.87 11.57
C ALA A 158 -24.64 5.31 12.10
N ILE A 159 -23.64 6.17 11.89
CA ILE A 159 -23.66 7.59 12.28
C ILE A 159 -24.83 8.29 11.56
N SER A 160 -24.89 8.17 10.23
CA SER A 160 -25.93 8.81 9.41
C SER A 160 -27.33 8.37 9.82
N LEU A 161 -27.52 7.08 10.13
CA LEU A 161 -28.79 6.55 10.60
C LEU A 161 -29.19 7.16 11.94
N LEU A 162 -28.28 7.23 12.91
CA LEU A 162 -28.54 7.78 14.24
C LEU A 162 -28.78 9.30 14.20
N GLU A 163 -28.01 10.03 13.39
CA GLU A 163 -28.17 11.48 13.23
C GLU A 163 -29.48 11.83 12.51
N ASN A 164 -29.93 11.05 11.53
CA ASN A 164 -31.24 11.22 10.88
C ASN A 164 -32.40 11.00 11.84
N LEU A 165 -32.20 10.26 12.92
CA LEU A 165 -33.15 10.08 14.01
C LEU A 165 -33.07 11.19 15.07
N GLY A 166 -32.25 12.23 14.84
CA GLY A 166 -32.09 13.36 15.75
C GLY A 166 -31.15 13.07 16.93
N LEU A 167 -30.39 11.96 16.90
CA LEU A 167 -29.44 11.61 17.95
C LEU A 167 -28.09 12.26 17.65
N LYS A 168 -27.45 12.81 18.68
CA LYS A 168 -26.09 13.34 18.57
C LYS A 168 -25.09 12.22 18.88
N VAL A 169 -24.29 11.86 17.88
CA VAL A 169 -23.21 10.87 18.04
C VAL A 169 -21.91 11.58 18.43
N SER A 170 -21.24 11.07 19.46
CA SER A 170 -19.90 11.53 19.89
C SER A 170 -18.98 10.32 20.04
N PHE A 171 -17.71 10.47 19.66
CA PHE A 171 -16.67 9.46 19.76
C PHE A 171 -15.77 9.71 20.98
#